data_763b0d1914faee1d0e69f9d8046b773f
#
_entry.id   763b0d1914faee1d0e69f9d8046b773f
#
_cell.length_a   1.000
_cell.length_b   1.000
_cell.length_c   1.000
_cell.angle_alpha   90.00
_cell.angle_beta   90.00
_cell.angle_gamma   90.00
#
_symmetry.space_group_name_H-M   'P 1'
#
loop_
_entity.id
_entity.type
_entity.pdbx_description
1 polymer ?
#
loop_
_entity_poly.entity_id
_entity_poly.type
_entity_poly.pdbx_seq_one_letter_code
_entity_poly.pdbx_strand_id
1 'polypeptide(L)'
;MFVVNNYNYVCLLRKNNGKKYNNFRVGGSPSNVNEDYAVWTNDLLKRIIASKTVIQPGKSTHGHKLINSDVVYVITNGRGIMEVIEYMNSDEGHGSDPSYGVEHKDSYELTSGDVILVESGDYAKVINASEHDQLTYLRVFDRGGWRT
;
A
#
# COMPACT_ATOMS: atom_id res chain seq x y z
N MET A 1 17.03 7.39 7.33
CA MET A 1 17.01 7.53 5.85
C MET A 1 16.89 6.13 5.25
N PHE A 2 16.06 5.96 4.29
CA PHE A 2 16.04 4.74 3.52
C PHE A 2 16.31 5.05 2.05
N VAL A 3 16.89 4.10 1.34
CA VAL A 3 17.21 4.21 -0.08
C VAL A 3 16.59 3.01 -0.79
N VAL A 4 15.86 3.26 -1.87
CA VAL A 4 15.38 2.22 -2.76
C VAL A 4 16.46 1.97 -3.80
N ASN A 5 16.96 0.76 -3.83
CA ASN A 5 18.07 0.40 -4.69
C ASN A 5 17.66 -0.79 -5.57
N ASN A 6 17.79 -0.63 -6.89
CA ASN A 6 17.44 -1.64 -7.90
C ASN A 6 16.02 -2.20 -7.78
N TYR A 7 15.09 -1.44 -7.20
CA TYR A 7 13.67 -1.81 -7.02
C TYR A 7 13.43 -3.11 -6.25
N ASN A 8 14.48 -3.81 -5.83
CA ASN A 8 14.37 -5.11 -5.18
C ASN A 8 14.47 -5.06 -3.67
N TYR A 9 14.95 -3.96 -3.12
CA TYR A 9 15.10 -3.83 -1.68
C TYR A 9 15.02 -2.38 -1.24
N VAL A 10 14.62 -2.22 0.00
CA VAL A 10 14.68 -0.95 0.71
C VAL A 10 15.83 -1.06 1.69
N CYS A 11 16.81 -0.18 1.55
CA CYS A 11 17.90 -0.08 2.49
C CYS A 11 17.50 0.91 3.58
N LEU A 12 17.27 0.40 4.77
CA LEU A 12 17.12 1.23 5.95
C LEU A 12 18.49 1.41 6.59
N LEU A 13 18.99 2.64 6.53
CA LEU A 13 20.24 2.98 7.20
C LEU A 13 19.93 3.36 8.64
N ARG A 14 20.13 2.42 9.54
CA ARG A 14 19.85 2.62 10.95
C ARG A 14 21.14 2.78 11.73
N LYS A 15 21.30 3.95 12.32
CA LYS A 15 22.37 4.16 13.30
C LYS A 15 21.87 3.70 14.67
N ASN A 16 22.44 2.65 15.17
CA ASN A 16 22.10 2.10 16.47
C ASN A 16 23.33 2.26 17.41
N ASN A 17 23.35 3.32 18.19
CA ASN A 17 24.37 3.60 19.21
C ASN A 17 25.83 3.44 18.70
N GLY A 18 26.14 4.05 17.55
CA GLY A 18 27.46 3.95 16.94
C GLY A 18 27.74 2.68 16.20
N LYS A 19 26.79 1.74 16.14
CA LYS A 19 26.92 0.49 15.40
C LYS A 19 26.61 0.69 13.90
N LYS A 20 26.97 -0.29 13.11
CA LYS A 20 26.72 -0.30 11.66
C LYS A 20 25.24 -0.17 11.33
N TYR A 21 24.96 0.49 10.24
CA TYR A 21 23.63 0.52 9.67
C TYR A 21 23.23 -0.86 9.16
N ASN A 22 21.97 -1.20 9.34
CA ASN A 22 21.41 -2.45 8.84
C ASN A 22 20.61 -2.22 7.56
N ASN A 23 20.80 -3.10 6.61
CA ASN A 23 19.98 -3.16 5.42
C ASN A 23 18.94 -4.24 5.59
N PHE A 24 17.74 -4.00 5.07
CA PHE A 24 16.80 -5.10 4.91
C PHE A 24 16.23 -5.07 3.49
N ARG A 25 15.89 -6.25 3.01
CA ARG A 25 15.29 -6.42 1.70
C ARG A 25 13.78 -6.52 1.80
N VAL A 26 13.11 -5.92 0.84
CA VAL A 26 11.72 -6.22 0.54
C VAL A 26 11.74 -7.04 -0.75
N GLY A 27 12.09 -8.31 -0.61
CA GLY A 27 12.30 -9.22 -1.72
C GLY A 27 12.38 -10.67 -1.22
N GLY A 28 12.95 -11.55 -2.05
CA GLY A 28 12.96 -12.98 -1.76
C GLY A 28 11.63 -13.63 -2.12
N SER A 29 11.14 -14.54 -1.29
CA SER A 29 9.83 -15.16 -1.51
C SER A 29 8.70 -14.18 -1.17
N PRO A 30 7.70 -14.04 -2.03
CA PRO A 30 6.56 -13.17 -1.72
C PRO A 30 5.75 -13.71 -0.53
N SER A 31 5.21 -12.78 0.26
CA SER A 31 4.30 -13.13 1.36
C SER A 31 2.90 -13.47 0.87
N ASN A 32 2.52 -12.96 -0.30
CA ASN A 32 1.27 -13.27 -0.97
C ASN A 32 1.50 -13.20 -2.48
N VAL A 33 0.99 -14.17 -3.21
CA VAL A 33 1.07 -14.19 -4.67
C VAL A 33 -0.17 -14.84 -5.24
N ASN A 34 -0.70 -14.23 -6.30
CA ASN A 34 -1.78 -14.78 -7.10
C ASN A 34 -1.54 -14.42 -8.57
N GLU A 35 -2.51 -14.67 -9.45
CA GLU A 35 -2.39 -14.39 -10.88
C GLU A 35 -2.28 -12.91 -11.19
N ASP A 36 -2.82 -12.06 -10.34
CA ASP A 36 -2.95 -10.63 -10.60
C ASP A 36 -1.79 -9.82 -10.02
N TYR A 37 -1.30 -10.21 -8.85
CA TYR A 37 -0.25 -9.47 -8.17
C TYR A 37 0.55 -10.31 -7.17
N ALA A 38 1.70 -9.79 -6.78
CA ALA A 38 2.54 -10.36 -5.73
C ALA A 38 2.93 -9.28 -4.71
N VAL A 39 3.00 -9.68 -3.46
CA VAL A 39 3.35 -8.81 -2.34
C VAL A 39 4.51 -9.39 -1.57
N TRP A 40 5.51 -8.56 -1.30
CA TRP A 40 6.63 -8.86 -0.40
C TRP A 40 6.48 -7.96 0.82
N THR A 41 6.57 -8.53 2.00
CA THR A 41 6.41 -7.81 3.25
C THR A 41 7.66 -7.91 4.11
N ASN A 42 8.06 -6.79 4.71
CA ASN A 42 9.10 -6.74 5.70
C ASN A 42 8.54 -6.12 6.98
N ASP A 43 8.57 -6.88 8.06
CA ASP A 43 8.03 -6.53 9.36
C ASP A 43 9.08 -6.48 10.48
N LEU A 44 10.34 -6.26 10.11
CA LEU A 44 11.45 -6.24 11.09
C LEU A 44 11.42 -5.04 12.03
N LEU A 45 10.81 -3.92 11.61
CA LEU A 45 10.68 -2.75 12.45
C LEU A 45 9.57 -2.93 13.47
N LYS A 46 9.70 -2.26 14.61
CA LYS A 46 8.74 -2.41 15.72
C LYS A 46 7.37 -1.83 15.42
N ARG A 47 7.32 -0.71 14.71
CA ARG A 47 6.09 0.07 14.52
C ARG A 47 5.60 0.11 13.10
N ILE A 48 6.48 -0.03 12.15
CA ILE A 48 6.21 0.20 10.74
C ILE A 48 6.42 -1.09 9.97
N ILE A 49 5.52 -1.37 9.06
CA ILE A 49 5.64 -2.46 8.09
C ILE A 49 5.88 -1.83 6.73
N ALA A 50 6.86 -2.33 6.01
CA ALA A 50 7.13 -1.96 4.64
C ALA A 50 6.80 -3.14 3.71
N SER A 51 6.09 -2.86 2.62
CA SER A 51 5.79 -3.87 1.63
C SER A 51 6.03 -3.35 0.23
N LYS A 52 6.35 -4.26 -0.68
CA LYS A 52 6.42 -4.01 -2.11
C LYS A 52 5.33 -4.83 -2.79
N THR A 53 4.59 -4.19 -3.68
CA THR A 53 3.58 -4.86 -4.50
C THR A 53 3.92 -4.69 -5.96
N VAL A 54 3.82 -5.78 -6.72
CA VAL A 54 3.95 -5.79 -8.18
C VAL A 54 2.63 -6.29 -8.76
N ILE A 55 1.98 -5.46 -9.57
CA ILE A 55 0.71 -5.80 -10.22
C ILE A 55 0.97 -6.06 -11.69
N GLN A 56 0.46 -7.17 -12.19
CA GLN A 56 0.58 -7.54 -13.58
C GLN A 56 -0.21 -6.58 -14.48
N PRO A 57 0.17 -6.48 -15.77
CA PRO A 57 -0.52 -5.60 -16.72
C PRO A 57 -2.03 -5.84 -16.76
N GLY A 58 -2.81 -4.77 -16.68
CA GLY A 58 -4.28 -4.82 -16.72
C GLY A 58 -4.96 -5.39 -15.48
N LYS A 59 -4.21 -5.74 -14.46
CA LYS A 59 -4.73 -6.36 -13.24
C LYS A 59 -4.84 -5.36 -12.10
N SER A 60 -5.43 -5.78 -10.99
CA SER A 60 -5.62 -4.93 -9.83
C SER A 60 -5.49 -5.72 -8.54
N THR A 61 -5.25 -5.00 -7.45
CA THR A 61 -5.38 -5.58 -6.10
C THR A 61 -6.87 -5.74 -5.74
N HIS A 62 -7.14 -6.53 -4.71
CA HIS A 62 -8.50 -6.63 -4.17
C HIS A 62 -8.92 -5.37 -3.41
N GLY A 63 -7.95 -4.57 -3.02
CA GLY A 63 -8.19 -3.42 -2.18
C GLY A 63 -8.11 -3.75 -0.69
N HIS A 64 -7.76 -2.75 0.08
CA HIS A 64 -7.58 -2.88 1.51
C HIS A 64 -8.07 -1.65 2.25
N LYS A 65 -8.56 -1.90 3.44
CA LYS A 65 -8.89 -0.88 4.41
C LYS A 65 -8.09 -1.15 5.67
N LEU A 66 -7.24 -0.22 6.06
CA LEU A 66 -6.51 -0.32 7.32
C LEU A 66 -7.22 0.49 8.40
N ILE A 67 -7.44 -0.16 9.52
CA ILE A 67 -8.02 0.46 10.70
C ILE A 67 -6.88 0.80 11.66
N ASN A 68 -6.87 2.01 12.20
CA ASN A 68 -5.83 2.51 13.10
C ASN A 68 -4.45 2.65 12.47
N SER A 69 -4.40 2.83 11.17
CA SER A 69 -3.14 3.12 10.48
C SER A 69 -3.37 3.96 9.23
N ASP A 70 -2.58 4.99 9.10
CA ASP A 70 -2.41 5.67 7.84
C ASP A 70 -1.47 4.85 6.95
N VAL A 71 -1.57 5.04 5.65
CA VAL A 71 -0.75 4.31 4.69
C VAL A 71 -0.10 5.28 3.72
N VAL A 72 1.20 5.09 3.50
CA VAL A 72 1.94 5.80 2.46
C VAL A 72 2.18 4.83 1.31
N TYR A 73 1.77 5.22 0.11
CA TYR A 73 2.10 4.52 -1.13
C TYR A 73 3.14 5.32 -1.89
N VAL A 74 4.16 4.66 -2.38
CA VAL A 74 5.19 5.26 -3.23
C VAL A 74 5.24 4.48 -4.53
N ILE A 75 4.85 5.12 -5.63
CA ILE A 75 4.87 4.47 -6.95
C ILE A 75 6.29 4.51 -7.47
N THR A 76 6.86 3.34 -7.67
CA THR A 76 8.26 3.22 -8.11
C THR A 76 8.42 2.90 -9.58
N ASN A 77 7.42 2.27 -10.18
CA ASN A 77 7.47 1.92 -11.60
C ASN A 77 6.07 1.72 -12.16
N GLY A 78 5.84 2.21 -13.36
CA GLY A 78 4.62 2.00 -14.10
C GLY A 78 3.59 3.11 -13.93
N ARG A 79 2.38 2.84 -14.40
CA ARG A 79 1.22 3.75 -14.34
C ARG A 79 -0.01 2.99 -13.88
N GLY A 80 -0.86 3.65 -13.14
CA GLY A 80 -2.07 3.02 -12.67
C GLY A 80 -3.14 4.00 -12.25
N ILE A 81 -4.12 3.46 -11.58
CA ILE A 81 -5.24 4.21 -10.99
C ILE A 81 -5.41 3.71 -9.56
N MET A 82 -5.52 4.64 -8.64
CA MET A 82 -5.94 4.35 -7.28
C MET A 82 -7.38 4.77 -7.09
N GLU A 83 -8.21 3.84 -6.66
CA GLU A 83 -9.56 4.10 -6.21
C GLU A 83 -9.57 4.16 -4.68
N VAL A 84 -10.05 5.27 -4.15
CA VAL A 84 -10.23 5.45 -2.71
C VAL A 84 -11.71 5.57 -2.43
N ILE A 85 -12.18 4.75 -1.49
CA ILE A 85 -13.59 4.72 -1.12
C ILE A 85 -13.71 5.11 0.34
N GLU A 86 -14.41 6.19 0.58
CA GLU A 86 -14.82 6.62 1.91
C GLU A 86 -16.24 6.15 2.17
N TYR A 87 -16.41 5.46 3.28
CA TYR A 87 -17.73 5.14 3.77
C TYR A 87 -18.14 6.22 4.76
N MET A 88 -18.96 7.14 4.29
CA MET A 88 -19.57 8.11 5.18
C MET A 88 -20.72 7.41 5.91
N ASN A 89 -20.46 7.02 7.15
CA ASN A 89 -21.53 6.63 8.05
C ASN A 89 -22.41 7.87 8.24
N SER A 90 -23.64 7.82 7.75
CA SER A 90 -24.62 8.77 8.18
C SER A 90 -24.85 8.54 9.66
N ASP A 91 -24.36 9.47 10.46
CA ASP A 91 -24.57 9.43 11.89
C ASP A 91 -26.05 9.33 12.21
N GLU A 92 -26.33 8.54 13.23
CA GLU A 92 -27.50 8.57 14.06
C GLU A 92 -28.75 7.85 13.56
N GLY A 93 -28.96 6.70 14.16
CA GLY A 93 -30.27 6.11 14.33
C GLY A 93 -30.83 5.27 13.18
N HIS A 94 -30.13 5.13 12.11
CA HIS A 94 -30.55 4.26 11.00
C HIS A 94 -29.69 3.00 10.87
N GLY A 95 -29.19 2.52 11.94
CA GLY A 95 -28.07 1.58 12.07
C GLY A 95 -28.18 0.24 11.37
N SER A 96 -29.22 -0.03 10.60
CA SER A 96 -29.35 -1.32 9.92
C SER A 96 -29.80 -1.25 8.47
N ASP A 97 -30.01 -0.06 7.94
CA ASP A 97 -30.43 0.07 6.55
C ASP A 97 -29.21 0.33 5.65
N PRO A 98 -28.85 -0.61 4.77
CA PRO A 98 -27.71 -0.47 3.88
C PRO A 98 -27.85 0.66 2.85
N SER A 99 -29.04 1.26 2.70
CA SER A 99 -29.26 2.36 1.78
C SER A 99 -28.74 3.72 2.29
N TYR A 100 -28.33 3.79 3.56
CA TYR A 100 -27.82 5.02 4.19
C TYR A 100 -26.30 5.15 4.18
N GLY A 101 -25.55 4.16 3.73
CA GLY A 101 -24.11 4.30 3.52
C GLY A 101 -23.85 5.05 2.23
N VAL A 102 -23.52 6.35 2.32
CA VAL A 102 -23.04 7.07 1.13
C VAL A 102 -21.60 6.70 0.89
N GLU A 103 -21.39 5.89 -0.13
CA GLU A 103 -20.09 5.55 -0.64
C GLU A 103 -19.58 6.71 -1.49
N HIS A 104 -18.48 7.33 -1.06
CA HIS A 104 -17.82 8.35 -1.84
C HIS A 104 -16.55 7.74 -2.45
N LYS A 105 -16.54 7.64 -3.77
CA LYS A 105 -15.44 7.02 -4.51
C LYS A 105 -14.70 8.08 -5.33
N ASP A 106 -13.41 8.19 -5.09
CA ASP A 106 -12.50 9.00 -5.89
C ASP A 106 -11.50 8.11 -6.62
N SER A 107 -11.10 8.55 -7.81
CA SER A 107 -10.08 7.87 -8.62
C SER A 107 -8.96 8.85 -8.95
N TYR A 108 -7.73 8.38 -8.78
CA TYR A 108 -6.52 9.17 -9.01
C TYR A 108 -5.61 8.43 -9.97
N GLU A 109 -5.08 9.14 -10.96
CA GLU A 109 -4.04 8.60 -11.83
C GLU A 109 -2.72 8.54 -11.08
N LEU A 110 -2.01 7.43 -11.25
CA LEU A 110 -0.72 7.16 -10.62
C LEU A 110 0.36 7.07 -11.67
N THR A 111 1.49 7.69 -11.38
CA THR A 111 2.70 7.51 -12.18
C THR A 111 3.92 7.36 -11.27
N SER A 112 5.00 6.84 -11.83
CA SER A 112 6.26 6.66 -11.10
C SER A 112 6.73 7.97 -10.48
N GLY A 113 7.08 7.91 -9.19
CA GLY A 113 7.47 9.07 -8.39
C GLY A 113 6.35 9.64 -7.53
N ASP A 114 5.10 9.25 -7.75
CA ASP A 114 3.98 9.72 -6.93
C ASP A 114 4.03 9.12 -5.53
N VAL A 115 3.67 9.94 -4.57
CA VAL A 115 3.46 9.55 -3.17
C VAL A 115 2.02 9.84 -2.79
N ILE A 116 1.31 8.81 -2.37
CA ILE A 116 -0.10 8.91 -2.01
C ILE A 116 -0.26 8.62 -0.52
N LEU A 117 -0.97 9.48 0.15
CA LEU A 117 -1.29 9.32 1.57
C LEU A 117 -2.75 8.91 1.68
N VAL A 118 -2.99 7.76 2.31
CA VAL A 118 -4.34 7.24 2.53
C VAL A 118 -4.58 7.19 4.04
N GLU A 119 -5.62 7.87 4.47
CA GLU A 119 -5.98 7.91 5.89
C GLU A 119 -6.54 6.58 6.39
N SER A 120 -6.33 6.35 7.68
CA SER A 120 -6.92 5.23 8.40
C SER A 120 -8.43 5.17 8.16
N GLY A 121 -8.92 4.00 7.86
CA GLY A 121 -10.34 3.77 7.63
C GLY A 121 -10.80 3.88 6.19
N ASP A 122 -10.00 4.45 5.31
CA ASP A 122 -10.33 4.53 3.89
C ASP A 122 -9.95 3.23 3.18
N TYR A 123 -10.81 2.81 2.28
CA TYR A 123 -10.54 1.66 1.42
C TYR A 123 -9.79 2.12 0.18
N ALA A 124 -8.70 1.48 -0.13
CA ALA A 124 -7.91 1.78 -1.32
C ALA A 124 -7.66 0.54 -2.17
N LYS A 125 -7.81 0.70 -3.47
CA LYS A 125 -7.56 -0.32 -4.47
C LYS A 125 -6.67 0.25 -5.56
N VAL A 126 -5.67 -0.50 -5.99
CA VAL A 126 -4.74 -0.08 -7.04
C VAL A 126 -4.96 -0.93 -8.29
N ILE A 127 -5.08 -0.27 -9.42
CA ILE A 127 -5.30 -0.86 -10.73
C ILE A 127 -4.11 -0.54 -11.62
N ASN A 128 -3.51 -1.55 -12.24
CA ASN A 128 -2.50 -1.34 -13.27
C ASN A 128 -3.18 -0.99 -14.59
N ALA A 129 -3.05 0.26 -15.00
CA ALA A 129 -3.68 0.76 -16.22
C ALA A 129 -2.90 0.42 -17.50
N SER A 130 -1.68 -0.09 -17.38
CA SER A 130 -0.88 -0.50 -18.53
C SER A 130 -1.26 -1.91 -19.00
N GLU A 131 -1.28 -2.11 -20.29
CA GLU A 131 -1.49 -3.44 -20.89
C GLU A 131 -0.19 -4.24 -21.01
N HIS A 132 0.96 -3.59 -20.87
CA HIS A 132 2.25 -4.20 -21.14
C HIS A 132 3.22 -4.18 -19.97
N ASP A 133 3.14 -3.16 -19.11
CA ASP A 133 4.11 -2.94 -18.07
C ASP A 133 3.55 -3.30 -16.69
N GLN A 134 4.40 -3.82 -15.82
CA GLN A 134 4.07 -4.03 -14.43
C GLN A 134 3.98 -2.68 -13.71
N LEU A 135 3.11 -2.61 -12.72
CA LEU A 135 3.03 -1.51 -11.77
C LEU A 135 3.63 -1.95 -10.45
N THR A 136 4.61 -1.20 -9.98
CA THR A 136 5.28 -1.50 -8.71
C THR A 136 5.16 -0.33 -7.78
N TYR A 137 4.82 -0.60 -6.53
CA TYR A 137 4.80 0.41 -5.48
C TYR A 137 5.25 -0.15 -4.14
N LEU A 138 5.74 0.76 -3.32
CA LEU A 138 6.01 0.51 -1.91
C LEU A 138 4.82 1.00 -1.09
N ARG A 139 4.52 0.29 -0.04
CA ARG A 139 3.50 0.66 0.93
C ARG A 139 4.11 0.61 2.32
N VAL A 140 3.94 1.69 3.07
CA VAL A 140 4.43 1.78 4.45
C VAL A 140 3.25 2.12 5.35
N PHE A 141 3.07 1.36 6.40
CA PHE A 141 1.95 1.53 7.31
C PHE A 141 2.31 1.08 8.73
N ASP A 142 1.50 1.49 9.69
CA ASP A 142 1.69 1.13 11.09
C ASP A 142 1.34 -0.35 11.33
N ARG A 143 2.14 -1.02 12.14
CA ARG A 143 1.91 -2.42 12.49
C ARG A 143 0.56 -2.65 13.18
N GLY A 144 0.06 -1.66 13.91
CA GLY A 144 -1.27 -1.71 14.54
C GLY A 144 -2.42 -1.79 13.55
N GLY A 145 -2.21 -1.32 12.30
CA GLY A 145 -3.18 -1.39 11.20
C GLY A 145 -3.12 -2.67 10.36
N TRP A 146 -2.29 -3.61 10.72
CA TRP A 146 -2.07 -4.84 9.97
C TRP A 146 -3.34 -5.67 9.76
N ARG A 147 -4.26 -5.58 10.67
CA ARG A 147 -5.47 -6.39 10.65
C ARG A 147 -6.67 -5.57 10.17
N THR A 148 -7.08 -5.87 9.00
CA THR A 148 -8.31 -5.34 8.43
C THR A 148 -9.45 -6.32 8.55
#